data_09f17b550b2d81efbe21e95bb9070635
#
_entry.id   09f17b550b2d81efbe21e95bb9070635
#
_cell.length_a   1.000
_cell.length_b   1.000
_cell.length_c   1.000
_cell.angle_alpha   90.00
_cell.angle_beta   90.00
_cell.angle_gamma   90.00
#
_symmetry.space_group_name_H-M   'P 1'
#
loop_
_entity.id
_entity.type
_entity.pdbx_description
1 polymer ?
#
loop_
_entity_poly.entity_id
_entity_poly.type
_entity_poly.pdbx_seq_one_letter_code
_entity_poly.pdbx_strand_id
1 'polypeptide(L)'
;MHQNGAAMNIFLFIIFIFFLIYIVETLSKREKAKQFAHNLVKGYKLQFLDDSIYCAKISIIKGSKYPISIQRTFHFYASPYNEIRLMCYLVMLNNNLIDWYIEPYRNE
;
A
#
# COMPACT_ATOMS: atom_id res chain seq x y z
N MET A 1 14.35 -20.10 36.65
CA MET A 1 13.69 -20.57 35.44
C MET A 1 12.34 -19.93 35.21
N HIS A 2 11.56 -19.72 36.25
CA HIS A 2 10.29 -19.02 36.08
C HIS A 2 10.49 -17.62 35.59
N GLN A 3 11.57 -16.93 35.97
CA GLN A 3 11.85 -15.58 35.53
C GLN A 3 12.12 -15.51 34.02
N ASN A 4 12.82 -16.52 33.47
CA ASN A 4 13.10 -16.55 32.06
C ASN A 4 11.83 -16.78 31.24
N GLY A 5 10.94 -17.65 31.76
CA GLY A 5 9.66 -17.87 31.09
C GLY A 5 8.79 -16.64 31.10
N ALA A 6 8.74 -15.90 32.21
CA ALA A 6 7.94 -14.68 32.30
C ALA A 6 8.51 -13.60 31.41
N ALA A 7 9.82 -13.44 31.36
CA ALA A 7 10.47 -12.46 30.48
C ALA A 7 10.21 -12.79 29.00
N MET A 8 10.28 -14.06 28.62
CA MET A 8 9.97 -14.48 27.26
C MET A 8 8.52 -14.19 26.90
N ASN A 9 7.60 -14.45 27.83
CA ASN A 9 6.19 -14.20 27.58
C ASN A 9 5.91 -12.72 27.36
N ILE A 10 6.53 -11.84 28.14
CA ILE A 10 6.39 -10.39 27.98
C ILE A 10 6.99 -9.97 26.65
N PHE A 11 8.15 -10.49 26.30
CA PHE A 11 8.81 -10.16 25.05
C PHE A 11 7.98 -10.58 23.85
N LEU A 12 7.45 -11.80 23.88
CA LEU A 12 6.58 -12.31 22.83
C LEU A 12 5.30 -11.49 22.72
N PHE A 13 4.76 -11.07 23.84
CA PHE A 13 3.54 -10.25 23.88
C PHE A 13 3.79 -8.89 23.21
N ILE A 14 4.94 -8.27 23.49
CA ILE A 14 5.32 -7.01 22.88
C ILE A 14 5.47 -7.16 21.37
N ILE A 15 6.15 -8.22 20.91
CA ILE A 15 6.30 -8.51 19.50
C ILE A 15 4.95 -8.71 18.83
N PHE A 16 4.04 -9.42 19.49
CA PHE A 16 2.70 -9.65 18.98
C PHE A 16 1.93 -8.35 18.81
N ILE A 17 2.02 -7.44 19.79
CA ILE A 17 1.37 -6.14 19.71
C ILE A 17 1.93 -5.32 18.54
N PHE A 18 3.24 -5.27 18.38
CA PHE A 18 3.86 -4.58 17.26
C PHE A 18 3.41 -5.17 15.92
N PHE A 19 3.32 -6.49 15.87
CA PHE A 19 2.86 -7.18 14.66
C PHE A 19 1.43 -6.81 14.31
N LEU A 20 0.54 -6.76 15.32
CA LEU A 20 -0.85 -6.34 15.09
C LEU A 20 -0.94 -4.90 14.61
N ILE A 21 -0.17 -4.01 15.21
CA ILE A 21 -0.15 -2.61 14.78
C ILE A 21 0.32 -2.50 13.33
N TYR A 22 1.34 -3.26 12.96
CA TYR A 22 1.86 -3.28 11.60
C TYR A 22 0.79 -3.75 10.62
N ILE A 23 0.07 -4.83 10.95
CA ILE A 23 -0.98 -5.35 10.07
C ILE A 23 -2.09 -4.33 9.90
N VAL A 24 -2.58 -3.75 10.99
CA VAL A 24 -3.67 -2.77 10.94
C VAL A 24 -3.25 -1.56 10.10
N GLU A 25 -2.04 -1.07 10.31
CA GLU A 25 -1.55 0.07 9.55
C GLU A 25 -1.42 -0.26 8.05
N THR A 26 -0.90 -1.43 7.72
CA THR A 26 -0.75 -1.86 6.33
C THR A 26 -2.10 -1.97 5.65
N LEU A 27 -3.10 -2.56 6.30
CA LEU A 27 -4.44 -2.67 5.76
C LEU A 27 -5.08 -1.30 5.56
N SER A 28 -4.90 -0.39 6.51
CA SER A 28 -5.42 0.96 6.42
C SER A 28 -4.83 1.71 5.22
N LYS A 29 -3.52 1.58 5.01
CA LYS A 29 -2.86 2.21 3.85
C LYS A 29 -3.32 1.59 2.54
N ARG A 30 -3.54 0.28 2.52
CA ARG A 30 -4.05 -0.40 1.34
C ARG A 30 -5.45 0.11 0.96
N GLU A 31 -6.31 0.30 1.94
CA GLU A 31 -7.64 0.86 1.70
C GLU A 31 -7.57 2.28 1.13
N LYS A 32 -6.68 3.09 1.68
CA LYS A 32 -6.48 4.45 1.18
C LYS A 32 -5.94 4.43 -0.25
N ALA A 33 -5.01 3.52 -0.54
CA ALA A 33 -4.47 3.34 -1.88
C ALA A 33 -5.56 2.92 -2.86
N LYS A 34 -6.47 2.04 -2.43
CA LYS A 34 -7.61 1.64 -3.26
C LYS A 34 -8.48 2.84 -3.63
N GLN A 35 -8.73 3.73 -2.67
CA GLN A 35 -9.54 4.93 -2.94
C GLN A 35 -8.85 5.83 -3.96
N PHE A 36 -7.54 6.05 -3.80
CA PHE A 36 -6.79 6.84 -4.77
C PHE A 36 -6.81 6.19 -6.14
N ALA A 37 -6.57 4.87 -6.20
CA ALA A 37 -6.57 4.15 -7.47
C ALA A 37 -7.93 4.21 -8.15
N HIS A 38 -8.99 4.01 -7.39
CA HIS A 38 -10.35 4.06 -7.91
C HIS A 38 -10.65 5.43 -8.53
N ASN A 39 -10.33 6.50 -7.81
CA ASN A 39 -10.56 7.85 -8.30
C ASN A 39 -9.70 8.16 -9.52
N LEU A 40 -8.47 7.69 -9.52
CA LEU A 40 -7.55 7.91 -10.62
C LEU A 40 -8.04 7.26 -11.90
N VAL A 41 -8.37 5.96 -11.85
CA VAL A 41 -8.78 5.23 -13.05
C VAL A 41 -10.15 5.68 -13.53
N LYS A 42 -11.01 6.12 -12.63
CA LYS A 42 -12.31 6.66 -13.00
C LYS A 42 -12.14 7.91 -13.89
N GLY A 43 -11.16 8.74 -13.59
CA GLY A 43 -10.86 9.90 -14.41
C GLY A 43 -10.40 9.53 -15.80
N TYR A 44 -9.81 8.35 -15.98
CA TYR A 44 -9.36 7.86 -17.27
C TYR A 44 -10.36 6.90 -17.92
N LYS A 45 -11.56 6.77 -17.35
CA LYS A 45 -12.62 5.89 -17.85
C LYS A 45 -12.20 4.42 -17.90
N LEU A 46 -11.40 4.02 -16.92
CA LEU A 46 -10.96 2.65 -16.77
C LEU A 46 -11.68 1.99 -15.59
N GLN A 47 -11.77 0.68 -15.64
CA GLN A 47 -12.32 -0.12 -14.55
C GLN A 47 -11.20 -0.55 -13.62
N PHE A 48 -11.35 -0.26 -12.33
CA PHE A 48 -10.39 -0.69 -11.33
C PHE A 48 -10.66 -2.15 -10.94
N LEU A 49 -9.59 -2.96 -10.93
CA LEU A 49 -9.66 -4.35 -10.47
C LEU A 49 -9.23 -4.39 -9.02
N ASP A 50 -10.20 -4.32 -8.11
CA ASP A 50 -9.96 -4.15 -6.67
C ASP A 50 -9.01 -5.18 -6.08
N ASP A 51 -9.16 -6.44 -6.48
CA ASP A 51 -8.38 -7.51 -5.89
C ASP A 51 -6.95 -7.55 -6.40
N SER A 52 -6.63 -6.75 -7.40
CA SER A 52 -5.29 -6.74 -7.98
C SER A 52 -4.30 -5.84 -7.23
N ILE A 53 -4.78 -4.97 -6.35
CA ILE A 53 -3.89 -4.00 -5.70
C ILE A 53 -3.06 -4.67 -4.61
N TYR A 54 -1.76 -4.40 -4.62
CA TYR A 54 -0.84 -4.90 -3.60
C TYR A 54 0.32 -3.93 -3.43
N CYS A 55 0.91 -3.96 -2.23
CA CYS A 55 2.09 -3.14 -1.94
C CYS A 55 3.33 -3.85 -2.45
N ALA A 56 3.93 -3.30 -3.51
CA ALA A 56 5.09 -3.91 -4.15
C ALA A 56 6.40 -3.49 -3.52
N LYS A 57 6.45 -2.31 -2.92
CA LYS A 57 7.70 -1.79 -2.36
C LYS A 57 7.41 -0.86 -1.20
N ILE A 58 8.24 -0.97 -0.15
CA ILE A 58 8.21 -0.07 1.00
C ILE A 58 9.59 0.49 1.17
N SER A 59 9.69 1.82 1.27
CA SER A 59 10.97 2.51 1.49
C SER A 59 10.82 3.47 2.65
N ILE A 60 11.88 3.56 3.46
CA ILE A 60 11.92 4.54 4.56
C ILE A 60 12.77 5.70 4.08
N ILE A 61 12.19 6.90 4.15
CA ILE A 61 12.82 8.11 3.65
C ILE A 61 12.96 9.10 4.79
N LYS A 62 14.12 9.71 4.89
CA LYS A 62 14.32 10.84 5.80
C LYS A 62 13.77 12.10 5.14
N GLY A 63 12.73 12.65 5.73
CA GLY A 63 12.12 13.85 5.19
C GLY A 63 12.58 15.11 5.89
N SER A 64 12.42 16.24 5.21
CA SER A 64 12.72 17.54 5.81
C SER A 64 11.69 17.96 6.84
N LYS A 65 10.44 17.54 6.65
CA LYS A 65 9.32 17.90 7.53
C LYS A 65 9.15 16.90 8.67
N TYR A 66 9.37 15.63 8.41
CA TYR A 66 9.26 14.56 9.40
C TYR A 66 10.59 13.82 9.45
N PRO A 67 11.03 13.37 10.66
CA PRO A 67 12.29 12.64 10.75
C PRO A 67 12.31 11.36 9.96
N ILE A 68 11.14 10.66 9.86
CA ILE A 68 11.02 9.43 9.11
C ILE A 68 9.69 9.46 8.39
N SER A 69 9.73 9.16 7.10
CA SER A 69 8.55 8.98 6.27
C SER A 69 8.59 7.61 5.61
N ILE A 70 7.43 7.02 5.43
CA ILE A 70 7.32 5.71 4.79
C ILE A 70 6.69 5.90 3.42
N GLN A 71 7.46 5.51 2.39
CA GLN A 71 6.97 5.54 1.01
C GLN A 71 6.55 4.13 0.61
N ARG A 72 5.32 3.99 0.15
CA ARG A 72 4.78 2.71 -0.32
C ARG A 72 4.38 2.83 -1.77
N THR A 73 4.80 1.84 -2.56
CA THR A 73 4.42 1.74 -3.96
C THR A 73 3.41 0.62 -4.10
N PHE A 74 2.21 0.93 -4.55
CA PHE A 74 1.15 -0.05 -4.78
C PHE A 74 1.01 -0.28 -6.27
N HIS A 75 1.01 -1.56 -6.66
CA HIS A 75 0.73 -1.96 -8.03
C HIS A 75 -0.71 -2.45 -8.12
N PHE A 76 -1.35 -2.16 -9.23
CA PHE A 76 -2.70 -2.62 -9.47
C PHE A 76 -2.95 -2.73 -10.97
N TYR A 77 -4.05 -3.36 -11.31
CA TYR A 77 -4.47 -3.46 -12.70
C TYR A 77 -5.76 -2.68 -12.91
N ALA A 78 -5.86 -2.04 -14.05
CA ALA A 78 -7.08 -1.39 -14.53
C ALA A 78 -7.36 -1.88 -15.93
N SER A 79 -8.61 -1.82 -16.34
CA SER A 79 -9.02 -2.34 -17.63
C SER A 79 -9.97 -1.38 -18.32
N PRO A 80 -9.73 -1.03 -19.59
CA PRO A 80 -10.72 -0.29 -20.37
C PRO A 80 -11.92 -1.17 -20.71
N TYR A 81 -11.69 -2.48 -20.82
CA TYR A 81 -12.73 -3.50 -20.94
C TYR A 81 -12.15 -4.85 -20.51
N ASN A 82 -13.01 -5.84 -20.38
CA ASN A 82 -12.71 -7.07 -19.64
C ASN A 82 -11.53 -7.90 -20.14
N GLU A 83 -11.03 -7.66 -21.32
CA GLU A 83 -10.00 -8.52 -21.92
C GLU A 83 -8.58 -7.99 -21.75
N ILE A 84 -8.43 -6.71 -21.47
CA ILE A 84 -7.12 -6.05 -21.41
C ILE A 84 -6.87 -5.57 -19.99
N ARG A 85 -5.67 -5.86 -19.49
CA ARG A 85 -5.23 -5.38 -18.20
C ARG A 85 -4.05 -4.44 -18.36
N LEU A 86 -4.20 -3.23 -17.87
CA LEU A 86 -3.15 -2.23 -17.88
C LEU A 86 -2.46 -2.24 -16.52
N MET A 87 -1.13 -2.32 -16.54
CA MET A 87 -0.35 -2.26 -15.33
C MET A 87 -0.25 -0.81 -14.85
N CYS A 88 -0.61 -0.61 -13.61
CA CYS A 88 -0.60 0.72 -13.01
C CYS A 88 0.11 0.68 -11.67
N TYR A 89 0.62 1.83 -11.25
CA TYR A 89 1.11 1.94 -9.89
C TYR A 89 0.81 3.32 -9.34
N LEU A 90 0.81 3.41 -8.02
CA LEU A 90 0.76 4.67 -7.32
C LEU A 90 1.74 4.65 -6.15
N VAL A 91 2.27 5.80 -5.83
CA VAL A 91 3.24 5.95 -4.78
C VAL A 91 2.65 6.85 -3.71
N MET A 92 2.64 6.35 -2.48
CA MET A 92 2.15 7.09 -1.33
C MET A 92 3.29 7.41 -0.39
N LEU A 93 3.36 8.66 0.05
CA LEU A 93 4.25 9.06 1.13
C LEU A 93 3.39 9.31 2.36
N ASN A 94 3.54 8.42 3.35
CA ASN A 94 2.64 8.37 4.51
C ASN A 94 1.19 8.22 4.05
N ASN A 95 0.35 9.24 4.17
CA ASN A 95 -1.05 9.17 3.78
C ASN A 95 -1.37 9.90 2.49
N ASN A 96 -0.34 10.43 1.82
CA ASN A 96 -0.54 11.29 0.66
C ASN A 96 -0.07 10.61 -0.61
N LEU A 97 -0.84 10.77 -1.69
CA LEU A 97 -0.44 10.31 -3.02
C LEU A 97 0.55 11.32 -3.59
N ILE A 98 1.76 10.84 -3.94
CA ILE A 98 2.80 11.71 -4.47
C ILE A 98 3.12 11.44 -5.93
N ASP A 99 2.79 10.25 -6.44
CA ASP A 99 3.06 9.90 -7.82
C ASP A 99 2.14 8.76 -8.24
N TRP A 100 1.96 8.63 -9.55
CA TRP A 100 1.13 7.57 -10.11
C TRP A 100 1.51 7.33 -11.55
N TYR A 101 1.15 6.16 -12.08
CA TYR A 101 1.42 5.78 -13.46
C TYR A 101 0.32 4.84 -13.94
N ILE A 102 -0.14 5.07 -15.15
CA ILE A 102 -1.07 4.20 -15.85
C ILE A 102 -0.43 3.81 -17.17
N GLU A 103 -0.33 2.52 -17.44
CA GLU A 103 0.24 2.03 -18.69
C GLU A 103 -0.52 2.60 -19.87
N PRO A 104 0.19 3.13 -20.88
CA PRO A 104 -0.48 3.69 -22.05
C PRO A 104 -1.35 2.66 -22.76
N TYR A 105 -2.55 3.07 -23.10
CA TYR A 105 -3.50 2.25 -23.84
C TYR A 105 -3.79 2.90 -25.18
N ARG A 106 -3.63 2.10 -26.22
CA ARG A 106 -3.98 2.55 -27.58
C ARG A 106 -5.27 1.89 -27.99
N ASN A 107 -6.23 2.70 -28.31
CA ASN A 107 -7.51 2.25 -28.81
C ASN A 107 -7.44 2.19 -30.34
N GLU A 108 -7.00 1.05 -30.84
CA GLU A 108 -6.96 0.84 -32.30
C GLU A 108 -8.14 0.00 -32.75
#